data_d35b34d87c22c0fe23975d550ca0ed78
#
_entry.id   d35b34d87c22c0fe23975d550ca0ed78
#
_cell.length_a   1.000
_cell.length_b   1.000
_cell.length_c   1.000
_cell.angle_alpha   90.00
_cell.angle_beta   90.00
_cell.angle_gamma   90.00
#
_symmetry.space_group_name_H-M   'P 1'
#
loop_
_entity.id
_entity.type
_entity.pdbx_description
1 polymer ?
#
loop_
_entity_poly.entity_id
_entity_poly.type
_entity_poly.pdbx_seq_one_letter_code
_entity_poly.pdbx_strand_id
1 'polypeptide(L)'
;MLTTVTDVPAGHKVALFPIKAGEKVIKYGFPIGYAKEDIPVGAHVHVHNLHTGLSGELTYEYHPTYPTVPQIPVATFMGYPRKDGRIGVRNELWILPTVGCVNDIARQLERAAQELVGGGVECICAFPHPYGCSQMGDDQENTRTILADLATHPNVGGVLVLGLGCENSSAAIIEEHMGNYDKSRVRFLVCQQVEDEFAEAMKLLRELADNMRDEQRVPCPASKLVIGLKCGGSDGFSGITANPVIGGFSDLLCGMGGTTILTEVPEMFGAETILMDRCNTPELFDKTVRLINDFKRYFEEHHQTIYENPSPGNKAGGISTLE
;
A
#
# COMPACT_ATOMS: atom_id res chain seq x y z
N MET A 1 -13.92 -22.49 33.14
CA MET A 1 -13.68 -21.07 33.49
C MET A 1 -12.14 -20.95 33.70
N LEU A 2 -11.47 -20.02 33.01
CA LEU A 2 -10.03 -19.79 33.20
C LEU A 2 -9.87 -18.72 34.30
N THR A 3 -8.98 -18.98 35.25
CA THR A 3 -8.60 -18.01 36.28
C THR A 3 -7.23 -17.48 35.94
N THR A 4 -7.07 -16.16 35.87
CA THR A 4 -5.75 -15.54 35.68
C THR A 4 -4.92 -15.65 36.96
N VAL A 5 -3.63 -15.95 36.82
CA VAL A 5 -2.66 -16.04 37.91
C VAL A 5 -1.76 -14.81 37.99
N THR A 6 -1.85 -13.94 37.03
CA THR A 6 -1.17 -12.64 36.97
C THR A 6 -2.17 -11.58 36.47
N ASP A 7 -1.85 -10.30 36.69
CA ASP A 7 -2.58 -9.20 36.07
C ASP A 7 -2.39 -9.22 34.56
N VAL A 8 -3.49 -9.10 33.82
CA VAL A 8 -3.50 -9.11 32.34
C VAL A 8 -4.19 -7.85 31.86
N PRO A 9 -3.48 -6.91 31.23
CA PRO A 9 -4.12 -5.71 30.66
C PRO A 9 -5.10 -6.04 29.56
N ALA A 10 -6.06 -5.15 29.32
CA ALA A 10 -7.02 -5.30 28.23
C ALA A 10 -6.32 -5.42 26.87
N GLY A 11 -6.80 -6.35 26.03
CA GLY A 11 -6.17 -6.62 24.72
C GLY A 11 -4.97 -7.55 24.75
N HIS A 12 -4.42 -7.88 25.92
CA HIS A 12 -3.27 -8.77 26.06
C HIS A 12 -3.69 -10.25 26.07
N LYS A 13 -2.69 -11.11 25.92
CA LYS A 13 -2.83 -12.57 25.81
C LYS A 13 -2.71 -13.26 27.17
N VAL A 14 -3.45 -14.34 27.33
CA VAL A 14 -3.40 -15.23 28.50
C VAL A 14 -3.15 -16.67 28.03
N ALA A 15 -2.29 -17.40 28.74
CA ALA A 15 -2.02 -18.79 28.43
C ALA A 15 -3.23 -19.68 28.78
N LEU A 16 -3.77 -20.42 27.81
CA LEU A 16 -4.87 -21.36 27.98
C LEU A 16 -4.37 -22.75 28.46
N PHE A 17 -3.13 -23.08 28.14
CA PHE A 17 -2.43 -24.32 28.49
C PHE A 17 -1.04 -23.96 29.01
N PRO A 18 -0.38 -24.87 29.79
CA PRO A 18 0.99 -24.65 30.21
C PRO A 18 1.90 -24.68 28.95
N ILE A 19 2.88 -23.79 28.90
CA ILE A 19 3.86 -23.70 27.79
C ILE A 19 5.25 -23.82 28.44
N LYS A 20 6.08 -24.75 27.97
CA LYS A 20 7.42 -24.94 28.48
C LYS A 20 8.41 -23.96 27.85
N ALA A 21 9.47 -23.65 28.58
CA ALA A 21 10.58 -22.86 28.04
C ALA A 21 11.10 -23.48 26.72
N GLY A 22 11.25 -22.63 25.69
CA GLY A 22 11.66 -23.03 24.35
C GLY A 22 10.53 -23.58 23.45
N GLU A 23 9.33 -23.80 23.96
CA GLU A 23 8.19 -24.19 23.13
C GLU A 23 7.62 -23.02 22.36
N LYS A 24 7.03 -23.36 21.22
CA LYS A 24 6.27 -22.38 20.39
C LYS A 24 5.03 -21.91 21.13
N VAL A 25 4.84 -20.61 21.20
CA VAL A 25 3.59 -20.00 21.66
C VAL A 25 2.65 -19.87 20.47
N ILE A 26 1.49 -20.53 20.55
CA ILE A 26 0.52 -20.60 19.46
C ILE A 26 -0.65 -19.64 19.72
N LYS A 27 -0.98 -18.81 18.73
CA LYS A 27 -2.16 -17.94 18.72
C LYS A 27 -2.89 -18.11 17.38
N TYR A 28 -4.19 -18.35 17.42
CA TYR A 28 -5.02 -18.58 16.23
C TYR A 28 -4.51 -19.70 15.30
N GLY A 29 -3.84 -20.71 15.85
CA GLY A 29 -3.29 -21.85 15.11
C GLY A 29 -1.89 -21.61 14.55
N PHE A 30 -1.29 -20.44 14.74
CA PHE A 30 0.03 -20.07 14.23
C PHE A 30 1.01 -19.74 15.37
N PRO A 31 2.30 -20.04 15.21
CA PRO A 31 3.32 -19.65 16.18
C PRO A 31 3.51 -18.12 16.13
N ILE A 32 3.58 -17.51 17.30
CA ILE A 32 3.89 -16.09 17.50
C ILE A 32 5.23 -15.89 18.21
N GLY A 33 6.10 -16.90 18.22
CA GLY A 33 7.40 -16.90 18.87
C GLY A 33 7.56 -18.06 19.83
N TYR A 34 8.54 -17.94 20.71
CA TYR A 34 8.96 -19.00 21.66
C TYR A 34 8.92 -18.50 23.10
N ALA A 35 8.53 -19.39 24.03
CA ALA A 35 8.54 -19.09 25.45
C ALA A 35 9.98 -18.97 25.97
N LYS A 36 10.29 -17.91 26.69
CA LYS A 36 11.59 -17.70 27.36
C LYS A 36 11.75 -18.55 28.63
N GLU A 37 10.64 -18.87 29.26
CA GLU A 37 10.49 -19.57 30.52
C GLU A 37 9.21 -20.39 30.53
N ASP A 38 9.01 -21.24 31.56
CA ASP A 38 7.76 -21.96 31.74
C ASP A 38 6.62 -20.98 32.03
N ILE A 39 5.58 -21.02 31.23
CA ILE A 39 4.39 -20.14 31.34
C ILE A 39 3.21 -20.98 31.83
N PRO A 40 2.74 -20.76 33.08
CA PRO A 40 1.61 -21.52 33.59
C PRO A 40 0.27 -21.07 32.98
N VAL A 41 -0.72 -21.96 33.08
CA VAL A 41 -2.11 -21.61 32.67
C VAL A 41 -2.59 -20.38 33.43
N GLY A 42 -3.25 -19.45 32.73
CA GLY A 42 -3.75 -18.20 33.30
C GLY A 42 -2.72 -17.09 33.44
N ALA A 43 -1.48 -17.32 33.06
CA ALA A 43 -0.44 -16.28 33.09
C ALA A 43 -0.55 -15.35 31.87
N HIS A 44 -0.17 -14.10 32.07
CA HIS A 44 -0.02 -13.10 31.01
C HIS A 44 1.13 -13.53 30.08
N VAL A 45 0.88 -13.50 28.75
CA VAL A 45 1.87 -13.81 27.72
C VAL A 45 2.22 -12.54 26.97
N HIS A 46 3.47 -12.10 27.09
CA HIS A 46 3.96 -10.89 26.42
C HIS A 46 5.50 -10.88 26.32
N VAL A 47 6.10 -9.78 25.91
CA VAL A 47 7.54 -9.63 25.65
C VAL A 47 8.45 -10.02 26.84
N HIS A 48 7.96 -10.05 28.08
CA HIS A 48 8.72 -10.49 29.24
C HIS A 48 9.01 -12.00 29.23
N ASN A 49 8.08 -12.82 28.71
CA ASN A 49 8.19 -14.27 28.66
C ASN A 49 8.05 -14.89 27.27
N LEU A 50 8.00 -14.08 26.23
CA LEU A 50 7.92 -14.45 24.82
C LEU A 50 9.03 -13.74 24.03
N HIS A 51 9.70 -14.45 23.12
CA HIS A 51 10.59 -13.83 22.11
C HIS A 51 10.21 -14.29 20.70
N THR A 52 10.56 -13.46 19.70
CA THR A 52 10.35 -13.78 18.29
C THR A 52 11.19 -14.97 17.84
N GLY A 53 10.67 -15.72 16.88
CA GLY A 53 11.42 -16.73 16.14
C GLY A 53 12.00 -16.22 14.82
N LEU A 54 11.78 -14.94 14.51
CA LEU A 54 12.29 -14.35 13.27
C LEU A 54 13.81 -14.27 13.29
N SER A 55 14.40 -14.55 12.14
CA SER A 55 15.83 -14.47 11.89
C SER A 55 16.07 -13.79 10.53
N GLY A 56 17.33 -13.56 10.15
CA GLY A 56 17.72 -13.01 8.87
C GLY A 56 17.24 -13.81 7.64
N GLU A 57 18.04 -13.82 6.60
CA GLU A 57 17.73 -14.58 5.38
C GLU A 57 17.54 -16.06 5.66
N LEU A 58 16.52 -16.65 5.04
CA LEU A 58 16.18 -18.06 5.19
C LEU A 58 16.14 -18.76 3.83
N THR A 59 16.34 -20.08 3.85
CA THR A 59 16.06 -20.95 2.71
C THR A 59 14.68 -21.54 2.86
N TYR A 60 13.92 -21.50 1.77
CA TYR A 60 12.54 -21.98 1.73
C TYR A 60 12.39 -23.11 0.70
N GLU A 61 11.48 -24.03 0.95
CA GLU A 61 11.09 -25.08 0.04
C GLU A 61 9.68 -24.79 -0.52
N TYR A 62 9.47 -25.06 -1.79
CA TYR A 62 8.18 -24.81 -2.43
C TYR A 62 7.23 -26.00 -2.22
N HIS A 63 6.20 -25.77 -1.42
CA HIS A 63 5.11 -26.72 -1.18
C HIS A 63 3.79 -26.16 -1.66
N PRO A 64 3.51 -26.19 -2.99
CA PRO A 64 2.37 -25.51 -3.56
C PRO A 64 1.04 -25.95 -2.94
N THR A 65 0.32 -25.00 -2.40
CA THR A 65 -1.02 -25.18 -1.85
C THR A 65 -2.00 -24.28 -2.60
N TYR A 66 -2.91 -24.90 -3.34
CA TYR A 66 -3.91 -24.15 -4.12
C TYR A 66 -5.25 -24.16 -3.37
N PRO A 67 -5.53 -23.16 -2.52
CA PRO A 67 -6.81 -23.07 -1.87
C PRO A 67 -7.89 -22.90 -2.93
N THR A 68 -9.02 -23.62 -2.75
CA THR A 68 -10.16 -23.43 -3.62
C THR A 68 -10.75 -22.04 -3.37
N VAL A 69 -10.55 -21.14 -4.31
CA VAL A 69 -11.23 -19.83 -4.29
C VAL A 69 -12.67 -20.06 -4.77
N PRO A 70 -13.68 -19.74 -3.95
CA PRO A 70 -15.07 -19.90 -4.36
C PRO A 70 -15.34 -19.08 -5.62
N GLN A 71 -15.97 -19.71 -6.63
CA GLN A 71 -16.47 -18.97 -7.78
C GLN A 71 -17.69 -18.16 -7.35
N ILE A 72 -17.56 -16.86 -7.37
CA ILE A 72 -18.60 -15.92 -6.95
C ILE A 72 -19.12 -15.19 -8.19
N PRO A 73 -20.45 -15.04 -8.36
CA PRO A 73 -20.98 -14.23 -9.45
C PRO A 73 -20.37 -12.82 -9.40
N VAL A 74 -19.87 -12.35 -10.56
CA VAL A 74 -19.20 -11.05 -10.64
C VAL A 74 -20.21 -9.94 -10.37
N ALA A 75 -20.04 -9.25 -9.26
CA ALA A 75 -20.81 -8.04 -8.96
C ALA A 75 -20.42 -6.88 -9.87
N THR A 76 -21.28 -5.88 -9.97
CA THR A 76 -20.98 -4.63 -10.68
C THR A 76 -20.83 -3.48 -9.69
N PHE A 77 -20.00 -2.53 -10.04
CA PHE A 77 -19.89 -1.23 -9.37
C PHE A 77 -19.98 -0.10 -10.39
N MET A 78 -20.24 1.11 -9.92
CA MET A 78 -20.30 2.29 -10.77
C MET A 78 -18.91 2.91 -10.88
N GLY A 79 -18.30 2.85 -12.06
CA GLY A 79 -16.93 3.30 -12.33
C GLY A 79 -16.77 4.04 -13.65
N TYR A 80 -15.55 4.51 -13.92
CA TYR A 80 -15.17 5.27 -15.11
C TYR A 80 -14.24 4.42 -15.99
N PRO A 81 -14.74 3.83 -17.11
CA PRO A 81 -13.89 3.10 -18.06
C PRO A 81 -12.85 4.02 -18.70
N ARG A 82 -11.62 3.53 -18.79
CA ARG A 82 -10.51 4.21 -19.47
C ARG A 82 -10.23 3.57 -20.83
N LYS A 83 -9.60 4.32 -21.74
CA LYS A 83 -9.28 3.84 -23.11
C LYS A 83 -8.36 2.62 -23.12
N ASP A 84 -7.54 2.46 -22.08
CA ASP A 84 -6.63 1.32 -21.90
C ASP A 84 -7.30 0.08 -21.29
N GLY A 85 -8.60 0.14 -21.01
CA GLY A 85 -9.39 -0.95 -20.45
C GLY A 85 -9.35 -1.06 -18.92
N ARG A 86 -8.60 -0.18 -18.22
CA ARG A 86 -8.67 -0.02 -16.76
C ARG A 86 -9.95 0.73 -16.37
N ILE A 87 -10.31 0.69 -15.09
CA ILE A 87 -11.51 1.36 -14.59
C ILE A 87 -11.15 2.19 -13.37
N GLY A 88 -11.48 3.47 -13.43
CA GLY A 88 -11.41 4.35 -12.27
C GLY A 88 -12.62 4.17 -11.36
N VAL A 89 -12.40 4.11 -10.05
CA VAL A 89 -13.46 4.20 -9.04
C VAL A 89 -13.78 5.65 -8.71
N ARG A 90 -12.95 6.58 -9.19
CA ARG A 90 -13.08 8.03 -9.08
C ARG A 90 -12.76 8.69 -10.42
N ASN A 91 -13.11 9.97 -10.55
CA ASN A 91 -12.78 10.82 -11.68
C ASN A 91 -12.26 12.16 -11.17
N GLU A 92 -10.98 12.18 -10.85
CA GLU A 92 -10.35 13.29 -10.16
C GLU A 92 -9.45 14.09 -11.12
N LEU A 93 -9.30 15.38 -10.84
CA LEU A 93 -8.35 16.27 -11.52
C LEU A 93 -7.14 16.45 -10.61
N TRP A 94 -5.98 15.98 -11.05
CA TRP A 94 -4.78 15.97 -10.23
C TRP A 94 -3.75 17.00 -10.67
N ILE A 95 -2.99 17.53 -9.70
CA ILE A 95 -1.84 18.41 -9.91
C ILE A 95 -0.62 17.70 -9.34
N LEU A 96 0.32 17.32 -10.23
CA LEU A 96 1.51 16.55 -9.88
C LEU A 96 2.76 17.43 -10.04
N PRO A 97 3.34 17.94 -8.94
CA PRO A 97 4.66 18.55 -8.97
C PRO A 97 5.73 17.55 -9.41
N THR A 98 6.66 17.95 -10.29
CA THR A 98 7.84 17.15 -10.62
C THR A 98 8.97 17.34 -9.60
N VAL A 99 8.90 18.41 -8.81
CA VAL A 99 9.91 18.82 -7.83
C VAL A 99 9.25 19.56 -6.66
N GLY A 100 9.79 19.39 -5.46
CA GLY A 100 9.26 20.02 -4.25
C GLY A 100 9.20 21.55 -4.29
N CYS A 101 9.99 22.20 -5.15
CA CYS A 101 10.03 23.66 -5.29
C CYS A 101 8.70 24.29 -5.75
N VAL A 102 7.87 23.54 -6.48
CA VAL A 102 6.57 24.03 -6.97
C VAL A 102 5.39 23.54 -6.13
N ASN A 103 5.62 22.94 -4.98
CA ASN A 103 4.59 22.43 -4.09
C ASN A 103 3.60 23.52 -3.64
N ASP A 104 4.08 24.72 -3.34
CA ASP A 104 3.20 25.78 -2.86
C ASP A 104 2.30 26.32 -3.96
N ILE A 105 2.80 26.41 -5.18
CA ILE A 105 1.99 26.74 -6.37
C ILE A 105 0.93 25.65 -6.57
N ALA A 106 1.31 24.36 -6.49
CA ALA A 106 0.37 23.25 -6.64
C ALA A 106 -0.77 23.30 -5.59
N ARG A 107 -0.44 23.61 -4.31
CA ARG A 107 -1.45 23.78 -3.25
C ARG A 107 -2.35 25.01 -3.47
N GLN A 108 -1.80 26.10 -4.00
CA GLN A 108 -2.61 27.28 -4.33
C GLN A 108 -3.57 26.98 -5.49
N LEU A 109 -3.09 26.29 -6.52
CA LEU A 109 -3.90 25.84 -7.64
C LEU A 109 -5.02 24.90 -7.21
N GLU A 110 -4.72 23.92 -6.33
CA GLU A 110 -5.72 23.01 -5.76
C GLU A 110 -6.86 23.78 -5.10
N ARG A 111 -6.54 24.79 -4.28
CA ARG A 111 -7.55 25.62 -3.60
C ARG A 111 -8.36 26.48 -4.58
N ALA A 112 -7.69 27.12 -5.54
CA ALA A 112 -8.35 27.97 -6.51
C ALA A 112 -9.23 27.18 -7.47
N ALA A 113 -8.77 26.00 -7.89
CA ALA A 113 -9.46 25.16 -8.84
C ALA A 113 -10.69 24.43 -8.24
N GLN A 114 -10.95 24.52 -6.93
CA GLN A 114 -12.17 23.92 -6.33
C GLN A 114 -13.46 24.40 -7.00
N GLU A 115 -13.46 25.57 -7.62
CA GLU A 115 -14.61 26.06 -8.43
C GLU A 115 -14.95 25.17 -9.63
N LEU A 116 -14.00 24.31 -10.08
CA LEU A 116 -14.16 23.40 -11.22
C LEU A 116 -14.76 22.05 -10.83
N VAL A 117 -14.95 21.79 -9.53
CA VAL A 117 -15.58 20.55 -9.04
C VAL A 117 -17.05 20.55 -9.45
N GLY A 118 -17.49 19.49 -10.09
CA GLY A 118 -18.83 19.31 -10.63
C GLY A 118 -18.81 18.71 -12.02
N GLY A 119 -19.97 18.39 -12.57
CA GLY A 119 -20.03 17.60 -13.81
C GLY A 119 -19.30 16.27 -13.63
N GLY A 120 -18.30 16.01 -14.47
CA GLY A 120 -17.44 14.82 -14.38
C GLY A 120 -16.27 14.94 -13.41
N VAL A 121 -16.01 16.12 -12.81
CA VAL A 121 -14.89 16.32 -11.86
C VAL A 121 -15.38 16.08 -10.44
N GLU A 122 -14.96 14.98 -9.82
CA GLU A 122 -15.39 14.62 -8.47
C GLU A 122 -14.55 15.30 -7.37
N CYS A 123 -13.26 15.52 -7.61
CA CYS A 123 -12.34 16.14 -6.67
C CYS A 123 -11.14 16.72 -7.41
N ILE A 124 -10.48 17.70 -6.78
CA ILE A 124 -9.19 18.23 -7.24
C ILE A 124 -8.17 18.03 -6.14
N CYS A 125 -7.04 17.40 -6.46
CA CYS A 125 -6.01 17.04 -5.51
C CYS A 125 -4.62 17.41 -6.03
N ALA A 126 -3.81 18.07 -5.20
CA ALA A 126 -2.38 18.21 -5.42
C ALA A 126 -1.61 17.15 -4.65
N PHE A 127 -0.51 16.66 -5.23
CA PHE A 127 0.36 15.63 -4.63
C PHE A 127 1.75 16.21 -4.30
N PRO A 128 1.88 17.12 -3.34
CA PRO A 128 3.16 17.69 -2.97
C PRO A 128 4.08 16.63 -2.36
N HIS A 129 5.37 16.69 -2.70
CA HIS A 129 6.39 15.78 -2.19
C HIS A 129 7.70 16.53 -1.89
N PRO A 130 8.55 16.04 -0.96
CA PRO A 130 9.78 16.74 -0.57
C PRO A 130 10.95 16.54 -1.55
N TYR A 131 10.79 15.75 -2.60
CA TYR A 131 11.87 15.32 -3.47
C TYR A 131 12.27 16.42 -4.47
N GLY A 132 13.56 16.41 -4.86
CA GLY A 132 14.13 17.42 -5.75
C GLY A 132 15.45 16.99 -6.36
N CYS A 133 16.26 17.98 -6.78
CA CYS A 133 17.50 17.75 -7.54
C CYS A 133 18.60 17.00 -6.76
N SER A 134 18.46 16.82 -5.45
CA SER A 134 19.42 16.08 -4.62
C SER A 134 19.18 14.57 -4.61
N GLN A 135 18.09 14.07 -5.19
CA GLN A 135 17.94 12.64 -5.39
C GLN A 135 18.91 12.12 -6.45
N MET A 136 19.41 10.90 -6.24
CA MET A 136 20.39 10.25 -7.12
C MET A 136 20.05 8.78 -7.30
N GLY A 137 20.53 8.19 -8.40
CA GLY A 137 20.40 6.76 -8.66
C GLY A 137 18.96 6.27 -8.63
N ASP A 138 18.76 5.14 -7.97
CA ASP A 138 17.47 4.43 -7.92
C ASP A 138 16.36 5.24 -7.24
N ASP A 139 16.69 6.07 -6.24
CA ASP A 139 15.71 6.92 -5.58
C ASP A 139 15.09 7.93 -6.55
N GLN A 140 15.90 8.52 -7.42
CA GLN A 140 15.41 9.45 -8.43
C GLN A 140 14.57 8.72 -9.49
N GLU A 141 15.02 7.55 -9.93
CA GLU A 141 14.32 6.75 -10.92
C GLU A 141 12.97 6.24 -10.39
N ASN A 142 12.93 5.80 -9.14
CA ASN A 142 11.68 5.42 -8.46
C ASN A 142 10.71 6.60 -8.38
N THR A 143 11.19 7.81 -8.07
CA THR A 143 10.35 9.01 -8.05
C THR A 143 9.74 9.31 -9.42
N ARG A 144 10.53 9.22 -10.49
CA ARG A 144 10.07 9.40 -11.89
C ARG A 144 8.99 8.40 -12.24
N THR A 145 9.24 7.13 -11.95
CA THR A 145 8.29 6.03 -12.19
C THR A 145 6.98 6.26 -11.43
N ILE A 146 7.05 6.60 -10.14
CA ILE A 146 5.85 6.85 -9.31
C ILE A 146 5.05 8.05 -9.85
N LEU A 147 5.70 9.15 -10.25
CA LEU A 147 5.02 10.31 -10.81
C LEU A 147 4.35 9.99 -12.16
N ALA A 148 4.99 9.20 -13.02
CA ALA A 148 4.43 8.74 -14.28
C ALA A 148 3.22 7.80 -14.06
N ASP A 149 3.32 6.87 -13.11
CA ASP A 149 2.23 5.97 -12.73
C ASP A 149 1.04 6.74 -12.13
N LEU A 150 1.29 7.76 -11.31
CA LEU A 150 0.24 8.65 -10.80
C LEU A 150 -0.44 9.40 -11.95
N ALA A 151 0.34 9.96 -12.90
CA ALA A 151 -0.21 10.70 -14.04
C ALA A 151 -1.08 9.82 -14.95
N THR A 152 -0.85 8.51 -14.97
CA THR A 152 -1.61 7.54 -15.77
C THR A 152 -2.58 6.69 -14.93
N HIS A 153 -2.77 7.01 -13.64
CA HIS A 153 -3.62 6.24 -12.74
C HIS A 153 -5.09 6.24 -13.20
N PRO A 154 -5.83 5.13 -13.12
CA PRO A 154 -7.21 5.05 -13.63
C PRO A 154 -8.22 5.98 -12.93
N ASN A 155 -7.95 6.41 -11.70
CA ASN A 155 -8.78 7.40 -11.01
C ASN A 155 -8.61 8.83 -11.54
N VAL A 156 -7.57 9.08 -12.36
CA VAL A 156 -7.33 10.39 -12.96
C VAL A 156 -8.27 10.60 -14.14
N GLY A 157 -9.13 11.58 -14.06
CA GLY A 157 -9.89 12.13 -15.18
C GLY A 157 -9.08 13.12 -15.99
N GLY A 158 -8.27 13.93 -15.30
CA GLY A 158 -7.32 14.88 -15.88
C GLY A 158 -6.14 15.12 -14.95
N VAL A 159 -4.95 15.41 -15.47
CA VAL A 159 -3.77 15.72 -14.68
C VAL A 159 -2.96 16.86 -15.29
N LEU A 160 -2.55 17.79 -14.43
CA LEU A 160 -1.55 18.80 -14.72
C LEU A 160 -0.22 18.38 -14.08
N VAL A 161 0.77 18.04 -14.88
CA VAL A 161 2.16 17.81 -14.45
C VAL A 161 2.86 19.17 -14.42
N LEU A 162 3.26 19.60 -13.21
CA LEU A 162 3.78 20.94 -12.92
C LEU A 162 5.27 20.88 -12.64
N GLY A 163 6.09 21.37 -13.56
CA GLY A 163 7.56 21.48 -13.43
C GLY A 163 7.99 22.89 -13.10
N LEU A 164 9.18 23.03 -12.48
CA LEU A 164 9.83 24.32 -12.28
C LEU A 164 10.58 24.76 -13.56
N GLY A 165 11.45 23.89 -14.11
CA GLY A 165 12.21 24.12 -15.33
C GLY A 165 13.72 23.87 -15.19
N CYS A 166 14.24 23.68 -13.97
CA CYS A 166 15.65 23.38 -13.73
C CYS A 166 15.88 22.02 -13.04
N GLU A 167 14.81 21.27 -12.77
CA GLU A 167 14.88 19.98 -12.10
C GLU A 167 15.40 18.86 -13.00
N ASN A 168 16.08 17.87 -12.37
CA ASN A 168 16.59 16.69 -13.04
C ASN A 168 15.48 15.73 -13.53
N SER A 169 14.29 15.79 -12.92
CA SER A 169 13.12 15.03 -13.31
C SER A 169 12.14 15.94 -14.07
N SER A 170 12.59 16.47 -15.21
CA SER A 170 11.82 17.41 -16.02
C SER A 170 10.49 16.80 -16.52
N ALA A 171 9.55 17.67 -16.88
CA ALA A 171 8.28 17.25 -17.47
C ALA A 171 8.45 16.29 -18.67
N ALA A 172 9.47 16.52 -19.50
CA ALA A 172 9.77 15.65 -20.65
C ALA A 172 10.22 14.25 -20.23
N ILE A 173 11.02 14.14 -19.16
CA ILE A 173 11.44 12.84 -18.60
C ILE A 173 10.25 12.10 -17.99
N ILE A 174 9.37 12.79 -17.28
CA ILE A 174 8.15 12.18 -16.76
C ILE A 174 7.24 11.70 -17.91
N GLU A 175 7.11 12.49 -18.99
CA GLU A 175 6.34 12.09 -20.17
C GLU A 175 6.92 10.81 -20.82
N GLU A 176 8.25 10.69 -20.90
CA GLU A 176 8.92 9.48 -21.41
C GLU A 176 8.58 8.25 -20.56
N HIS A 177 8.61 8.39 -19.23
CA HIS A 177 8.27 7.29 -18.30
C HIS A 177 6.79 6.88 -18.36
N MET A 178 5.88 7.78 -18.74
CA MET A 178 4.47 7.46 -18.94
C MET A 178 4.23 6.52 -20.13
N GLY A 179 5.14 6.46 -21.09
CA GLY A 179 5.02 5.64 -22.29
C GLY A 179 3.78 5.97 -23.12
N ASN A 180 2.92 4.97 -23.35
CA ASN A 180 1.69 5.18 -24.10
C ASN A 180 0.54 5.57 -23.15
N TYR A 181 0.07 6.82 -23.24
CA TYR A 181 -0.98 7.36 -22.39
C TYR A 181 -2.03 8.18 -23.18
N ASP A 182 -3.17 8.46 -22.57
CA ASP A 182 -4.21 9.29 -23.15
C ASP A 182 -3.86 10.79 -23.09
N LYS A 183 -3.30 11.34 -24.15
CA LYS A 183 -2.89 12.76 -24.24
C LYS A 183 -4.03 13.77 -23.99
N SER A 184 -5.28 13.36 -24.14
CA SER A 184 -6.41 14.24 -23.86
C SER A 184 -6.57 14.55 -22.37
N ARG A 185 -6.02 13.69 -21.50
CA ARG A 185 -6.13 13.78 -20.03
C ARG A 185 -4.92 14.40 -19.34
N VAL A 186 -3.84 14.68 -20.08
CA VAL A 186 -2.59 15.16 -19.48
C VAL A 186 -2.22 16.52 -20.05
N ARG A 187 -1.82 17.44 -19.18
CA ARG A 187 -1.19 18.70 -19.53
C ARG A 187 0.12 18.86 -18.77
N PHE A 188 1.07 19.52 -19.38
CA PHE A 188 2.35 19.85 -18.78
C PHE A 188 2.51 21.37 -18.73
N LEU A 189 3.01 21.87 -17.61
CA LEU A 189 3.39 23.26 -17.45
C LEU A 189 4.76 23.35 -16.79
N VAL A 190 5.65 24.15 -17.38
CA VAL A 190 6.95 24.47 -16.80
C VAL A 190 6.91 25.94 -16.36
N CYS A 191 6.96 26.20 -15.05
CA CYS A 191 6.75 27.52 -14.47
C CYS A 191 7.71 28.59 -15.04
N GLN A 192 9.00 28.28 -15.21
CA GLN A 192 10.00 29.21 -15.74
C GLN A 192 9.86 29.53 -17.24
N GLN A 193 8.94 28.87 -17.95
CA GLN A 193 8.71 29.10 -19.39
C GLN A 193 7.51 29.99 -19.67
N VAL A 194 6.82 30.47 -18.67
CA VAL A 194 5.62 31.31 -18.77
C VAL A 194 5.77 32.57 -17.90
N GLU A 195 5.06 33.64 -18.24
CA GLU A 195 5.10 34.91 -17.50
C GLU A 195 4.28 34.83 -16.19
N ASP A 196 3.15 34.12 -16.23
CA ASP A 196 2.24 33.92 -15.10
C ASP A 196 1.87 32.43 -15.01
N GLU A 197 2.62 31.70 -14.20
CA GLU A 197 2.44 30.26 -14.04
C GLU A 197 1.10 29.89 -13.41
N PHE A 198 0.56 30.76 -12.56
CA PHE A 198 -0.72 30.52 -11.92
C PHE A 198 -1.89 30.66 -12.91
N ALA A 199 -1.89 31.74 -13.70
CA ALA A 199 -2.93 31.98 -14.70
C ALA A 199 -2.92 30.92 -15.79
N GLU A 200 -1.74 30.54 -16.29
CA GLU A 200 -1.62 29.50 -17.32
C GLU A 200 -1.99 28.11 -16.78
N ALA A 201 -1.59 27.76 -15.55
CA ALA A 201 -2.02 26.53 -14.91
C ALA A 201 -3.53 26.45 -14.75
N MET A 202 -4.18 27.53 -14.28
CA MET A 202 -5.63 27.58 -14.13
C MET A 202 -6.36 27.43 -15.47
N LYS A 203 -5.81 27.96 -16.54
CA LYS A 203 -6.35 27.76 -17.89
C LYS A 203 -6.29 26.27 -18.30
N LEU A 204 -5.13 25.62 -18.10
CA LEU A 204 -4.97 24.20 -18.39
C LEU A 204 -5.89 23.31 -17.53
N LEU A 205 -6.07 23.65 -16.25
CA LEU A 205 -6.98 22.95 -15.36
C LEU A 205 -8.44 23.08 -15.83
N ARG A 206 -8.86 24.24 -16.32
CA ARG A 206 -10.19 24.44 -16.92
C ARG A 206 -10.37 23.60 -18.19
N GLU A 207 -9.37 23.57 -19.08
CA GLU A 207 -9.39 22.71 -20.28
C GLU A 207 -9.56 21.24 -19.91
N LEU A 208 -8.84 20.75 -18.88
CA LEU A 208 -8.97 19.38 -18.40
C LEU A 208 -10.35 19.12 -17.79
N ALA A 209 -10.87 20.04 -16.98
CA ALA A 209 -12.21 19.95 -16.40
C ALA A 209 -13.30 19.93 -17.47
N ASP A 210 -13.15 20.75 -18.52
CA ASP A 210 -14.07 20.75 -19.66
C ASP A 210 -14.08 19.42 -20.42
N ASN A 211 -12.91 18.79 -20.58
CA ASN A 211 -12.80 17.44 -21.16
C ASN A 211 -13.49 16.36 -20.32
N MET A 212 -13.57 16.56 -19.01
CA MET A 212 -14.19 15.62 -18.07
C MET A 212 -15.69 15.86 -17.86
N ARG A 213 -16.22 16.99 -18.30
CA ARG A 213 -17.56 17.51 -17.94
C ARG A 213 -18.69 16.50 -18.12
N ASP A 214 -18.67 15.75 -19.21
CA ASP A 214 -19.74 14.83 -19.59
C ASP A 214 -19.45 13.38 -19.18
N GLU A 215 -18.33 13.13 -18.49
CA GLU A 215 -17.99 11.78 -18.01
C GLU A 215 -18.90 11.39 -16.86
N GLN A 216 -19.46 10.19 -16.95
CA GLN A 216 -20.37 9.64 -15.95
C GLN A 216 -19.96 8.23 -15.56
N ARG A 217 -20.32 7.86 -14.35
CA ARG A 217 -20.15 6.49 -13.87
C ARG A 217 -21.07 5.54 -14.62
N VAL A 218 -20.53 4.42 -15.04
CA VAL A 218 -21.29 3.34 -15.69
C VAL A 218 -21.10 2.03 -14.92
N PRO A 219 -22.02 1.05 -15.07
CA PRO A 219 -21.84 -0.26 -14.47
C PRO A 219 -20.57 -0.96 -14.99
N CYS A 220 -19.66 -1.32 -14.11
CA CYS A 220 -18.39 -1.97 -14.40
C CYS A 220 -18.25 -3.26 -13.58
N PRO A 221 -17.64 -4.34 -14.11
CA PRO A 221 -17.50 -5.59 -13.39
C PRO A 221 -16.45 -5.49 -12.28
N ALA A 222 -16.74 -6.04 -11.11
CA ALA A 222 -15.85 -6.08 -9.96
C ALA A 222 -14.52 -6.83 -10.24
N SER A 223 -14.49 -7.69 -11.27
CA SER A 223 -13.26 -8.32 -11.76
C SER A 223 -12.20 -7.35 -12.26
N LYS A 224 -12.54 -6.09 -12.47
CA LYS A 224 -11.61 -5.02 -12.86
C LYS A 224 -11.09 -4.20 -11.68
N LEU A 225 -11.58 -4.45 -10.46
CA LEU A 225 -11.08 -3.76 -9.27
C LEU A 225 -9.70 -4.26 -8.88
N VAL A 226 -8.83 -3.31 -8.56
CA VAL A 226 -7.52 -3.54 -7.96
C VAL A 226 -7.47 -2.76 -6.66
N ILE A 227 -7.31 -3.46 -5.54
CA ILE A 227 -7.37 -2.88 -4.19
C ILE A 227 -6.06 -3.14 -3.46
N GLY A 228 -5.37 -2.08 -3.04
CA GLY A 228 -4.21 -2.15 -2.16
C GLY A 228 -4.66 -2.36 -0.71
N LEU A 229 -4.01 -3.28 -0.01
CA LEU A 229 -4.23 -3.57 1.41
C LEU A 229 -3.02 -3.11 2.21
N LYS A 230 -3.25 -2.31 3.25
CA LYS A 230 -2.19 -1.72 4.06
C LYS A 230 -2.52 -1.85 5.55
N CYS A 231 -1.49 -2.15 6.36
CA CYS A 231 -1.59 -2.08 7.81
C CYS A 231 -1.78 -0.60 8.25
N GLY A 232 -2.72 -0.39 9.20
CA GLY A 232 -3.00 0.94 9.76
C GLY A 232 -2.58 1.04 11.23
N GLY A 233 -3.55 1.18 12.14
CA GLY A 233 -3.31 1.19 13.58
C GLY A 233 -3.33 -0.22 14.15
N SER A 234 -2.17 -0.87 14.27
CA SER A 234 -2.07 -2.23 14.80
C SER A 234 -2.31 -2.28 16.30
N ASP A 235 -3.22 -3.13 16.76
CA ASP A 235 -3.49 -3.39 18.16
C ASP A 235 -3.77 -4.87 18.44
N GLY A 236 -3.95 -5.24 19.73
CA GLY A 236 -4.20 -6.62 20.14
C GLY A 236 -5.48 -7.25 19.58
N PHE A 237 -6.43 -6.46 19.07
CA PHE A 237 -7.69 -6.94 18.49
C PHE A 237 -7.67 -7.01 16.96
N SER A 238 -6.69 -6.42 16.29
CA SER A 238 -6.61 -6.41 14.81
C SER A 238 -6.70 -7.81 14.21
N GLY A 239 -6.06 -8.80 14.84
CA GLY A 239 -6.08 -10.20 14.39
C GLY A 239 -7.42 -10.91 14.51
N ILE A 240 -8.39 -10.37 15.27
CA ILE A 240 -9.74 -10.94 15.42
C ILE A 240 -10.85 -10.05 14.84
N THR A 241 -10.52 -8.87 14.38
CA THR A 241 -11.47 -7.89 13.82
C THR A 241 -11.09 -7.50 12.39
N ALA A 242 -10.24 -6.49 12.23
CA ALA A 242 -9.93 -5.91 10.93
C ALA A 242 -9.27 -6.91 9.97
N ASN A 243 -8.27 -7.68 10.42
CA ASN A 243 -7.53 -8.59 9.55
C ASN A 243 -8.41 -9.71 8.95
N PRO A 244 -9.26 -10.43 9.74
CA PRO A 244 -10.19 -11.40 9.17
C PRO A 244 -11.21 -10.79 8.20
N VAL A 245 -11.71 -9.56 8.48
CA VAL A 245 -12.63 -8.87 7.56
C VAL A 245 -11.96 -8.53 6.24
N ILE A 246 -10.72 -8.01 6.28
CA ILE A 246 -9.95 -7.69 5.09
C ILE A 246 -9.60 -8.96 4.32
N GLY A 247 -9.23 -10.05 5.00
CA GLY A 247 -8.99 -11.35 4.38
C GLY A 247 -10.24 -11.87 3.66
N GLY A 248 -11.40 -11.85 4.33
CA GLY A 248 -12.69 -12.24 3.72
C GLY A 248 -13.08 -11.35 2.53
N PHE A 249 -12.82 -10.05 2.60
CA PHE A 249 -13.00 -9.14 1.47
C PHE A 249 -12.08 -9.52 0.29
N SER A 250 -10.80 -9.80 0.58
CA SER A 250 -9.84 -10.24 -0.44
C SER A 250 -10.30 -11.53 -1.14
N ASP A 251 -10.76 -12.52 -0.38
CA ASP A 251 -11.28 -13.78 -0.92
C ASP A 251 -12.50 -13.54 -1.82
N LEU A 252 -13.43 -12.68 -1.40
CA LEU A 252 -14.60 -12.31 -2.21
C LEU A 252 -14.20 -11.61 -3.50
N LEU A 253 -13.31 -10.61 -3.44
CA LEU A 253 -12.89 -9.87 -4.61
C LEU A 253 -12.12 -10.76 -5.60
N CYS A 254 -11.18 -11.57 -5.12
CA CYS A 254 -10.45 -12.54 -5.94
C CYS A 254 -11.38 -13.60 -6.54
N GLY A 255 -12.40 -14.06 -5.77
CA GLY A 255 -13.43 -14.97 -6.25
C GLY A 255 -14.29 -14.39 -7.39
N MET A 256 -14.39 -13.08 -7.50
CA MET A 256 -15.01 -12.37 -8.64
C MET A 256 -14.03 -12.10 -9.79
N GLY A 257 -12.75 -12.46 -9.65
CA GLY A 257 -11.69 -12.20 -10.64
C GLY A 257 -11.00 -10.85 -10.48
N GLY A 258 -11.24 -10.11 -9.40
CA GLY A 258 -10.51 -8.89 -9.06
C GLY A 258 -9.13 -9.16 -8.48
N THR A 259 -8.41 -8.13 -8.12
CA THR A 259 -7.04 -8.21 -7.62
C THR A 259 -6.89 -7.50 -6.28
N THR A 260 -6.21 -8.14 -5.34
CA THR A 260 -5.74 -7.50 -4.10
C THR A 260 -4.21 -7.45 -4.09
N ILE A 261 -3.65 -6.35 -3.60
CA ILE A 261 -2.21 -6.13 -3.48
C ILE A 261 -1.89 -6.00 -2.00
N LEU A 262 -1.09 -6.94 -1.47
CA LEU A 262 -0.51 -6.81 -0.14
C LEU A 262 0.67 -5.84 -0.23
N THR A 263 0.71 -4.88 0.67
CA THR A 263 1.82 -3.93 0.80
C THR A 263 2.63 -4.23 2.07
N GLU A 264 3.74 -3.51 2.26
CA GLU A 264 4.55 -3.59 3.47
C GLU A 264 5.17 -4.98 3.69
N VAL A 265 6.17 -5.31 2.87
CA VAL A 265 6.91 -6.60 2.93
C VAL A 265 7.30 -7.01 4.37
N PRO A 266 7.76 -6.11 5.26
CA PRO A 266 8.07 -6.49 6.65
C PRO A 266 6.89 -7.07 7.43
N GLU A 267 5.65 -6.69 7.11
CA GLU A 267 4.44 -7.24 7.75
C GLU A 267 4.16 -8.70 7.36
N MET A 268 4.88 -9.23 6.37
CA MET A 268 4.76 -10.61 5.90
C MET A 268 5.72 -11.55 6.63
N PHE A 269 6.71 -11.02 7.35
CA PHE A 269 7.71 -11.83 8.06
C PHE A 269 7.05 -12.71 9.11
N GLY A 270 7.39 -14.02 9.10
CA GLY A 270 6.75 -15.04 9.93
C GLY A 270 5.53 -15.71 9.29
N ALA A 271 4.89 -15.08 8.31
CA ALA A 271 3.78 -15.63 7.54
C ALA A 271 4.14 -15.85 6.04
N GLU A 272 5.36 -15.56 5.63
CA GLU A 272 5.82 -15.58 4.24
C GLU A 272 5.64 -16.94 3.56
N THR A 273 5.78 -18.06 4.28
CA THR A 273 5.59 -19.40 3.70
C THR A 273 4.16 -19.63 3.21
N ILE A 274 3.16 -19.03 3.88
CA ILE A 274 1.75 -19.10 3.44
C ILE A 274 1.57 -18.45 2.07
N LEU A 275 2.25 -17.33 1.82
CA LEU A 275 2.21 -16.62 0.54
C LEU A 275 3.04 -17.36 -0.52
N MET A 276 4.23 -17.83 -0.16
CA MET A 276 5.12 -18.60 -1.02
C MET A 276 4.45 -19.87 -1.56
N ASP A 277 3.74 -20.61 -0.69
CA ASP A 277 3.04 -21.83 -1.07
C ASP A 277 1.80 -21.59 -1.95
N ARG A 278 1.31 -20.34 -2.01
CA ARG A 278 0.23 -19.93 -2.92
C ARG A 278 0.72 -19.50 -4.31
N CYS A 279 2.03 -19.40 -4.52
CA CYS A 279 2.58 -19.12 -5.83
C CYS A 279 2.18 -20.23 -6.82
N ASN A 280 1.72 -19.84 -8.00
CA ASN A 280 1.23 -20.78 -9.00
C ASN A 280 2.32 -21.34 -9.91
N THR A 281 3.56 -20.85 -9.79
CA THR A 281 4.73 -21.37 -10.49
C THR A 281 5.98 -21.31 -9.61
N PRO A 282 6.98 -22.21 -9.86
CA PRO A 282 8.26 -22.15 -9.15
C PRO A 282 8.99 -20.81 -9.34
N GLU A 283 8.90 -20.19 -10.51
CA GLU A 283 9.56 -18.92 -10.81
C GLU A 283 8.95 -17.77 -9.96
N LEU A 284 7.64 -17.82 -9.73
CA LEU A 284 6.96 -16.85 -8.87
C LEU A 284 7.32 -17.08 -7.40
N PHE A 285 7.43 -18.35 -6.97
CA PHE A 285 7.96 -18.71 -5.66
C PHE A 285 9.36 -18.13 -5.46
N ASP A 286 10.29 -18.36 -6.39
CA ASP A 286 11.66 -17.84 -6.32
C ASP A 286 11.71 -16.31 -6.27
N LYS A 287 10.81 -15.62 -6.99
CA LYS A 287 10.68 -14.16 -6.90
C LYS A 287 10.20 -13.72 -5.52
N THR A 288 9.25 -14.43 -4.93
CA THR A 288 8.72 -14.14 -3.60
C THR A 288 9.77 -14.37 -2.52
N VAL A 289 10.55 -15.46 -2.63
CA VAL A 289 11.70 -15.72 -1.74
C VAL A 289 12.71 -14.57 -1.81
N ARG A 290 13.08 -14.15 -3.02
CA ARG A 290 14.01 -13.01 -3.20
C ARG A 290 13.44 -11.74 -2.59
N LEU A 291 12.18 -11.40 -2.87
CA LEU A 291 11.53 -10.20 -2.31
C LEU A 291 11.64 -10.16 -0.77
N ILE A 292 11.35 -11.27 -0.11
CA ILE A 292 11.41 -11.36 1.36
C ILE A 292 12.86 -11.26 1.87
N ASN A 293 13.77 -12.05 1.31
CA ASN A 293 15.16 -12.08 1.75
C ASN A 293 15.91 -10.78 1.43
N ASP A 294 15.67 -10.17 0.28
CA ASP A 294 16.29 -8.88 -0.08
C ASP A 294 15.84 -7.78 0.88
N PHE A 295 14.57 -7.80 1.31
CA PHE A 295 14.10 -6.82 2.29
C PHE A 295 14.69 -7.06 3.68
N LYS A 296 14.86 -8.33 4.11
CA LYS A 296 15.59 -8.67 5.36
C LYS A 296 17.05 -8.19 5.28
N ARG A 297 17.72 -8.44 4.16
CA ARG A 297 19.09 -7.97 3.92
C ARG A 297 19.18 -6.45 3.97
N TYR A 298 18.22 -5.73 3.40
CA TYR A 298 18.15 -4.27 3.47
C TYR A 298 18.16 -3.77 4.93
N PHE A 299 17.42 -4.39 5.84
CA PHE A 299 17.48 -4.06 7.25
C PHE A 299 18.87 -4.31 7.85
N GLU A 300 19.47 -5.47 7.56
CA GLU A 300 20.79 -5.85 8.07
C GLU A 300 21.91 -4.91 7.57
N GLU A 301 21.89 -4.55 6.28
CA GLU A 301 22.82 -3.59 5.68
C GLU A 301 22.75 -2.20 6.31
N HIS A 302 21.57 -1.81 6.79
CA HIS A 302 21.33 -0.55 7.49
C HIS A 302 21.48 -0.68 9.01
N HIS A 303 22.00 -1.81 9.50
CA HIS A 303 22.18 -2.11 10.94
C HIS A 303 20.88 -1.99 11.74
N GLN A 304 19.75 -2.36 11.13
CA GLN A 304 18.43 -2.39 11.77
C GLN A 304 17.99 -3.83 12.02
N THR A 305 17.24 -4.02 13.09
CA THR A 305 16.70 -5.34 13.46
C THR A 305 15.41 -5.59 12.66
N ILE A 306 15.30 -6.73 12.01
CA ILE A 306 14.14 -7.10 11.18
C ILE A 306 12.83 -7.27 11.97
N TYR A 307 12.91 -7.46 13.29
CA TYR A 307 11.79 -7.76 14.19
C TYR A 307 11.47 -6.64 15.20
N GLU A 308 11.91 -5.41 14.98
CA GLU A 308 11.56 -4.28 15.85
C GLU A 308 10.11 -3.79 15.68
N ASN A 309 9.47 -4.09 14.56
CA ASN A 309 8.03 -3.99 14.47
C ASN A 309 7.38 -5.20 15.21
N PRO A 310 6.33 -5.05 16.02
CA PRO A 310 5.53 -3.84 16.24
C PRO A 310 6.21 -2.78 17.09
N SER A 311 5.76 -1.53 16.92
CA SER A 311 6.26 -0.37 17.66
C SER A 311 6.02 -0.51 19.17
N PRO A 312 6.72 0.27 20.02
CA PRO A 312 6.50 0.24 21.48
C PRO A 312 5.03 0.49 21.88
N GLY A 313 4.32 1.38 21.20
CA GLY A 313 2.91 1.64 21.46
C GLY A 313 2.01 0.43 21.12
N ASN A 314 2.30 -0.25 20.03
CA ASN A 314 1.59 -1.48 19.65
C ASN A 314 1.88 -2.64 20.61
N LYS A 315 3.11 -2.74 21.11
CA LYS A 315 3.47 -3.70 22.17
C LYS A 315 2.69 -3.40 23.46
N ALA A 316 2.60 -2.12 23.87
CA ALA A 316 1.78 -1.72 25.01
C ALA A 316 0.28 -2.04 24.81
N GLY A 317 -0.20 -2.06 23.57
CA GLY A 317 -1.57 -2.45 23.19
C GLY A 317 -1.81 -3.97 23.06
N GLY A 318 -0.82 -4.83 23.39
CA GLY A 318 -0.96 -6.29 23.46
C GLY A 318 -0.32 -7.09 22.32
N ILE A 319 0.21 -6.45 21.28
CA ILE A 319 1.00 -7.14 20.24
C ILE A 319 2.40 -7.42 20.80
N SER A 320 2.89 -8.65 20.70
CA SER A 320 4.19 -9.03 21.31
C SER A 320 5.31 -9.11 20.30
N THR A 321 5.03 -9.72 19.15
CA THR A 321 5.99 -10.06 18.10
C THR A 321 5.38 -9.72 16.76
N LEU A 322 6.19 -9.75 15.72
CA LEU A 322 5.73 -9.48 14.35
C LEU A 322 4.90 -10.66 13.80
N GLU A 323 5.27 -11.91 14.17
CA GLU A 323 4.55 -13.14 13.79
C GLU A 323 3.07 -13.16 14.19
#